data_a3885bbf7e3d09baa2277cf190ef2e19
#
_entry.id   a3885bbf7e3d09baa2277cf190ef2e19
#
_cell.length_a   1.000
_cell.length_b   1.000
_cell.length_c   1.000
_cell.angle_alpha   90.00
_cell.angle_beta   90.00
_cell.angle_gamma   90.00
#
_symmetry.space_group_name_H-M   'P 1'
#
loop_
_entity.id
_entity.type
_entity.pdbx_description
1 polymer ?
#
loop_
_entity_poly.entity_id
_entity_poly.type
_entity_poly.pdbx_seq_one_letter_code
_entity_poly.pdbx_strand_id
1 'polypeptide(L)'
;MSVHPEIGVIDEIRMYRGEKVLAVAKRIAERELDQRITPLLALDVFYTYYLPVPFVPERDETDDEETALRRAVISAMVKTESLWKAKLYTTADNLTSVVAAASFLERLNRLLPPPEGGQGGKDRKEESQERQGPESGAPNVQEAAQKAAEAAMKDAEMAKRIKMVAERLGAGRGSVFSLESSAELVLRLARETDVARILEKIEGLKLPSARGRSSTKFSKGWIAGLEYGGDLERVHYSQLALPDDLFYADLANGRLLLYEKELPATRGPIYVLLDKSGSMVGSKIDWARAVAVALFKKAVDEGRTFIVRFFDSIPYSPMIVRGGSKPNDILRVLNYLARVRAGGGTDITRAVSAAVDDINKLKLGGREKLSDIILITDGEDRLSPEVLQRMLKSANARLHAVMIQGHNAFLQQVSYRYLTVRKLERKEALEVVDFT
;
A
#
# COMPACT_ATOMS: atom_id res chain seq x y z
N MET A 1 19.61 -24.66 17.99
CA MET A 1 18.17 -24.88 18.22
C MET A 1 17.48 -23.53 18.42
N SER A 2 16.16 -23.43 18.23
CA SER A 2 15.40 -22.23 18.59
C SER A 2 15.29 -22.11 20.12
N VAL A 3 15.15 -20.88 20.61
CA VAL A 3 14.85 -20.62 22.03
C VAL A 3 13.40 -21.05 22.36
N HIS A 4 12.52 -21.14 21.35
CA HIS A 4 11.14 -21.62 21.53
C HIS A 4 11.05 -23.14 21.34
N PRO A 5 10.75 -23.93 22.35
CA PRO A 5 10.66 -25.41 22.26
C PRO A 5 9.57 -25.86 21.26
N GLU A 6 8.51 -25.07 21.14
CA GLU A 6 7.36 -25.35 20.27
C GLU A 6 7.74 -25.40 18.77
N ILE A 7 8.85 -24.77 18.42
CA ILE A 7 9.34 -24.76 17.04
C ILE A 7 10.09 -26.06 16.69
N GLY A 8 10.66 -26.74 17.71
CA GLY A 8 11.45 -27.97 17.53
C GLY A 8 12.73 -27.75 16.75
N VAL A 9 13.10 -28.72 15.89
CA VAL A 9 14.34 -28.66 15.09
C VAL A 9 14.21 -27.61 14.01
N ILE A 10 15.25 -26.77 13.88
CA ILE A 10 15.31 -25.73 12.82
C ILE A 10 15.70 -26.44 11.52
N ASP A 11 14.75 -26.48 10.58
CA ASP A 11 14.92 -26.92 9.21
C ASP A 11 15.33 -25.76 8.27
N GLU A 12 15.65 -26.06 7.03
CA GLU A 12 16.06 -25.07 6.01
C GLU A 12 14.97 -24.00 5.80
N ILE A 13 13.68 -24.38 5.86
CA ILE A 13 12.56 -23.47 5.65
C ILE A 13 12.49 -22.45 6.80
N ARG A 14 12.71 -22.89 8.02
CA ARG A 14 12.71 -22.00 9.19
C ARG A 14 13.93 -21.08 9.16
N MET A 15 15.12 -21.62 8.84
CA MET A 15 16.32 -20.80 8.70
C MET A 15 16.15 -19.73 7.63
N TYR A 16 15.63 -20.09 6.45
CA TYR A 16 15.28 -19.15 5.39
C TYR A 16 14.38 -18.03 5.89
N ARG A 17 13.42 -18.30 6.76
CA ARG A 17 12.55 -17.28 7.37
C ARG A 17 13.33 -16.30 8.24
N GLY A 18 14.26 -16.78 9.07
CA GLY A 18 15.15 -15.93 9.86
C GLY A 18 16.01 -15.02 8.98
N GLU A 19 16.60 -15.59 7.92
CA GLU A 19 17.39 -14.83 6.94
C GLU A 19 16.56 -13.74 6.23
N LYS A 20 15.30 -14.03 5.90
CA LYS A 20 14.38 -13.07 5.29
C LYS A 20 14.06 -11.90 6.22
N VAL A 21 13.77 -12.16 7.48
CA VAL A 21 13.55 -11.11 8.50
C VAL A 21 14.81 -10.25 8.65
N LEU A 22 15.98 -10.89 8.72
CA LEU A 22 17.26 -10.19 8.82
C LEU A 22 17.54 -9.34 7.58
N ALA A 23 17.22 -9.84 6.37
CA ALA A 23 17.36 -9.09 5.13
C ALA A 23 16.49 -7.82 5.12
N VAL A 24 15.25 -7.90 5.62
CA VAL A 24 14.38 -6.72 5.77
C VAL A 24 14.98 -5.75 6.78
N ALA A 25 15.45 -6.23 7.94
CA ALA A 25 16.07 -5.40 8.97
C ALA A 25 17.32 -4.66 8.43
N LYS A 26 18.17 -5.35 7.65
CA LYS A 26 19.36 -4.75 7.01
C LYS A 26 19.01 -3.63 6.04
N ARG A 27 17.93 -3.78 5.24
CA ARG A 27 17.51 -2.77 4.25
C ARG A 27 16.93 -1.50 4.86
N ILE A 28 16.41 -1.57 6.07
CA ILE A 28 15.84 -0.42 6.78
C ILE A 28 16.80 0.20 7.79
N ALA A 29 17.83 -0.53 8.19
CA ALA A 29 18.82 -0.06 9.14
C ALA A 29 19.66 1.09 8.53
N GLU A 30 19.87 2.15 9.32
CA GLU A 30 20.73 3.29 8.96
C GLU A 30 22.21 2.97 9.09
N ARG A 31 22.55 1.99 9.89
CA ARG A 31 23.91 1.49 10.11
C ARG A 31 23.97 -0.02 9.89
N GLU A 32 25.14 -0.53 9.66
CA GLU A 32 25.38 -1.97 9.56
C GLU A 32 24.89 -2.69 10.81
N LEU A 33 24.28 -3.87 10.63
CA LEU A 33 23.78 -4.66 11.77
C LEU A 33 24.96 -5.27 12.51
N ASP A 34 24.86 -5.22 13.84
CA ASP A 34 25.81 -5.85 14.76
C ASP A 34 25.87 -7.36 14.51
N GLN A 35 27.07 -7.93 14.58
CA GLN A 35 27.32 -9.37 14.33
C GLN A 35 26.54 -10.28 15.28
N ARG A 36 26.17 -9.80 16.46
CA ARG A 36 25.33 -10.49 17.44
C ARG A 36 23.88 -10.67 16.96
N ILE A 37 23.44 -9.90 15.96
CA ILE A 37 22.10 -10.02 15.34
C ILE A 37 22.16 -11.08 14.24
N THR A 38 22.06 -12.34 14.64
CA THR A 38 22.17 -13.51 13.77
C THR A 38 20.84 -13.88 13.12
N PRO A 39 20.81 -14.71 12.06
CA PRO A 39 19.57 -15.25 11.50
C PRO A 39 18.75 -16.06 12.53
N LEU A 40 19.41 -16.71 13.49
CA LEU A 40 18.76 -17.45 14.57
C LEU A 40 18.03 -16.51 15.53
N LEU A 41 18.65 -15.40 15.93
CA LEU A 41 17.96 -14.37 16.71
C LEU A 41 16.77 -13.79 15.95
N ALA A 42 16.93 -13.52 14.65
CA ALA A 42 15.84 -13.01 13.82
C ALA A 42 14.67 -14.00 13.73
N LEU A 43 14.96 -15.30 13.67
CA LEU A 43 13.97 -16.36 13.71
C LEU A 43 13.21 -16.40 15.02
N ASP A 44 13.93 -16.37 16.16
CA ASP A 44 13.34 -16.42 17.48
C ASP A 44 12.45 -15.18 17.74
N VAL A 45 12.91 -13.99 17.34
CA VAL A 45 12.11 -12.75 17.42
C VAL A 45 10.86 -12.84 16.55
N PHE A 46 10.96 -13.37 15.33
CA PHE A 46 9.80 -13.58 14.48
C PHE A 46 8.77 -14.48 15.15
N TYR A 47 9.16 -15.62 15.67
CA TYR A 47 8.23 -16.54 16.33
C TYR A 47 7.69 -15.98 17.64
N THR A 48 8.47 -15.16 18.36
CA THR A 48 7.98 -14.43 19.52
C THR A 48 6.77 -13.55 19.14
N TYR A 49 6.75 -12.92 17.99
CA TYR A 49 5.58 -12.17 17.50
C TYR A 49 4.49 -13.06 16.90
N TYR A 50 4.85 -14.12 16.19
CA TYR A 50 3.92 -14.95 15.42
C TYR A 50 3.11 -15.92 16.27
N LEU A 51 3.74 -16.60 17.25
CA LEU A 51 3.09 -17.57 18.11
C LEU A 51 2.08 -16.90 19.05
N PRO A 52 0.92 -17.52 19.33
CA PRO A 52 -0.07 -16.95 20.26
C PRO A 52 0.51 -16.70 21.64
N VAL A 53 1.19 -17.68 22.21
CA VAL A 53 1.84 -17.63 23.53
C VAL A 53 3.27 -18.12 23.37
N PRO A 54 4.26 -17.24 23.26
CA PRO A 54 5.66 -17.65 23.18
C PRO A 54 6.12 -18.14 24.55
N PHE A 55 6.62 -19.35 24.58
CA PHE A 55 7.22 -19.93 25.78
C PHE A 55 8.75 -19.89 25.69
N VAL A 56 9.40 -19.43 26.72
CA VAL A 56 10.87 -19.38 26.81
C VAL A 56 11.26 -20.19 28.04
N PRO A 57 11.95 -21.33 27.89
CA PRO A 57 12.42 -22.13 29.01
C PRO A 57 13.47 -21.37 29.86
N GLU A 58 13.61 -21.73 31.09
CA GLU A 58 14.65 -21.19 31.97
C GLU A 58 16.05 -21.46 31.40
N ARG A 59 17.02 -20.63 31.83
CA ARG A 59 18.40 -20.72 31.35
C ARG A 59 18.98 -22.11 31.65
N ASP A 60 19.59 -22.71 30.64
CA ASP A 60 20.38 -23.91 30.78
C ASP A 60 21.85 -23.53 31.01
N GLU A 61 22.54 -24.16 31.94
CA GLU A 61 23.96 -23.92 32.22
C GLU A 61 24.86 -24.31 31.05
N THR A 62 24.34 -25.09 30.09
CA THR A 62 25.03 -25.54 28.89
C THR A 62 24.88 -24.60 27.68
N ASP A 63 24.14 -23.49 27.82
CA ASP A 63 23.94 -22.54 26.73
C ASP A 63 25.27 -21.88 26.31
N ASP A 64 25.56 -21.89 25.02
CA ASP A 64 26.60 -21.08 24.40
C ASP A 64 26.27 -19.58 24.46
N GLU A 65 27.26 -18.71 24.29
CA GLU A 65 27.13 -17.27 24.43
C GLU A 65 26.02 -16.70 23.50
N GLU A 66 25.93 -17.22 22.27
CA GLU A 66 24.87 -16.82 21.30
C GLU A 66 23.47 -17.20 21.81
N THR A 67 23.29 -18.43 22.30
CA THR A 67 22.01 -18.91 22.83
C THR A 67 21.61 -18.16 24.08
N ALA A 68 22.58 -17.87 24.97
CA ALA A 68 22.36 -17.09 26.17
C ALA A 68 21.88 -15.66 25.84
N LEU A 69 22.50 -14.99 24.84
CA LEU A 69 22.06 -13.68 24.36
C LEU A 69 20.65 -13.73 23.77
N ARG A 70 20.37 -14.69 22.89
CA ARG A 70 19.04 -14.87 22.28
C ARG A 70 17.97 -15.07 23.35
N ARG A 71 18.22 -15.92 24.33
CA ARG A 71 17.32 -16.18 25.45
C ARG A 71 17.09 -14.91 26.29
N ALA A 72 18.14 -14.15 26.58
CA ALA A 72 18.04 -12.89 27.32
C ALA A 72 17.15 -11.87 26.60
N VAL A 73 17.35 -11.70 25.28
CA VAL A 73 16.55 -10.80 24.44
C VAL A 73 15.08 -11.23 24.43
N ILE A 74 14.80 -12.50 24.14
CA ILE A 74 13.42 -13.01 24.05
C ILE A 74 12.73 -12.97 25.42
N SER A 75 13.43 -13.34 26.50
CA SER A 75 12.88 -13.25 27.85
C SER A 75 12.54 -11.80 28.24
N ALA A 76 13.39 -10.84 27.85
CA ALA A 76 13.09 -9.43 28.04
C ALA A 76 11.86 -8.99 27.25
N MET A 77 11.70 -9.43 25.98
CA MET A 77 10.52 -9.15 25.17
C MET A 77 9.24 -9.68 25.81
N VAL A 78 9.24 -10.94 26.25
CA VAL A 78 8.05 -11.61 26.84
C VAL A 78 7.55 -10.90 28.09
N LYS A 79 8.46 -10.28 28.85
CA LYS A 79 8.12 -9.49 30.04
C LYS A 79 7.53 -8.11 29.75
N THR A 80 7.57 -7.65 28.49
CA THR A 80 7.06 -6.31 28.15
C THR A 80 5.57 -6.33 27.82
N GLU A 81 4.83 -5.36 28.31
CA GLU A 81 3.42 -5.14 27.94
C GLU A 81 3.28 -4.85 26.43
N SER A 82 4.28 -4.20 25.84
CA SER A 82 4.31 -3.84 24.43
C SER A 82 4.26 -5.06 23.50
N LEU A 83 4.91 -6.17 23.85
CA LEU A 83 4.78 -7.42 23.11
C LEU A 83 3.33 -7.90 23.11
N TRP A 84 2.69 -7.94 24.25
CA TRP A 84 1.31 -8.45 24.37
C TRP A 84 0.30 -7.57 23.63
N LYS A 85 0.51 -6.25 23.60
CA LYS A 85 -0.24 -5.35 22.74
C LYS A 85 0.02 -5.61 21.24
N ALA A 86 1.27 -5.84 20.86
CA ALA A 86 1.62 -6.18 19.49
C ALA A 86 0.99 -7.50 19.03
N LYS A 87 0.77 -8.46 19.92
CA LYS A 87 0.11 -9.74 19.64
C LYS A 87 -1.29 -9.60 19.05
N LEU A 88 -2.01 -8.54 19.37
CA LEU A 88 -3.31 -8.24 18.75
C LEU A 88 -3.22 -8.10 17.23
N TYR A 89 -2.06 -7.74 16.73
CA TYR A 89 -1.82 -7.47 15.31
C TYR A 89 -1.00 -8.55 14.61
N THR A 90 -0.12 -9.24 15.35
CA THR A 90 0.92 -10.12 14.80
C THR A 90 0.58 -11.61 14.88
N THR A 91 -0.24 -12.04 15.86
CA THR A 91 -0.55 -13.47 16.05
C THR A 91 -1.10 -14.11 14.77
N ALA A 92 -0.44 -15.18 14.32
CA ALA A 92 -0.74 -15.92 13.09
C ALA A 92 -0.76 -15.07 11.80
N ASP A 93 -0.22 -13.85 11.85
CA ASP A 93 -0.10 -12.96 10.69
C ASP A 93 1.38 -12.84 10.27
N ASN A 94 1.71 -13.50 9.16
CA ASN A 94 3.10 -13.59 8.70
C ASN A 94 3.71 -12.23 8.35
N LEU A 95 2.97 -11.37 7.61
CA LEU A 95 3.49 -10.07 7.17
C LEU A 95 3.74 -9.13 8.37
N THR A 96 2.75 -9.00 9.25
CA THR A 96 2.88 -8.12 10.42
C THR A 96 3.92 -8.60 11.42
N SER A 97 4.10 -9.93 11.55
CA SER A 97 5.17 -10.50 12.37
C SER A 97 6.56 -10.25 11.80
N VAL A 98 6.73 -10.34 10.46
CA VAL A 98 8.00 -9.98 9.80
C VAL A 98 8.32 -8.49 9.99
N VAL A 99 7.32 -7.61 9.83
CA VAL A 99 7.48 -6.16 10.03
C VAL A 99 7.86 -5.86 11.47
N ALA A 100 7.16 -6.44 12.45
CA ALA A 100 7.46 -6.27 13.88
C ALA A 100 8.86 -6.77 14.23
N ALA A 101 9.24 -7.96 13.76
CA ALA A 101 10.55 -8.53 14.01
C ALA A 101 11.68 -7.70 13.38
N ALA A 102 11.52 -7.27 12.15
CA ALA A 102 12.53 -6.44 11.46
C ALA A 102 12.68 -5.06 12.13
N SER A 103 11.56 -4.44 12.54
CA SER A 103 11.57 -3.19 13.29
C SER A 103 12.28 -3.36 14.65
N PHE A 104 11.95 -4.44 15.36
CA PHE A 104 12.60 -4.76 16.64
C PHE A 104 14.10 -4.90 16.48
N LEU A 105 14.57 -5.69 15.53
CA LEU A 105 16.00 -5.93 15.29
C LEU A 105 16.75 -4.66 14.90
N GLU A 106 16.17 -3.82 14.07
CA GLU A 106 16.74 -2.54 13.69
C GLU A 106 16.88 -1.61 14.91
N ARG A 107 15.85 -1.53 15.76
CA ARG A 107 15.89 -0.74 16.99
C ARG A 107 16.85 -1.31 18.03
N LEU A 108 16.85 -2.64 18.21
CA LEU A 108 17.81 -3.32 19.06
C LEU A 108 19.25 -2.98 18.61
N ASN A 109 19.53 -3.04 17.30
CA ASN A 109 20.83 -2.68 16.75
C ASN A 109 21.28 -1.26 17.14
N ARG A 110 20.35 -0.30 17.15
CA ARG A 110 20.67 1.09 17.56
C ARG A 110 20.99 1.22 19.05
N LEU A 111 20.40 0.38 19.87
CA LEU A 111 20.48 0.45 21.33
C LEU A 111 21.56 -0.45 21.95
N LEU A 112 22.03 -1.44 21.20
CA LEU A 112 23.12 -2.30 21.65
C LEU A 112 24.41 -1.49 21.83
N PRO A 113 25.14 -1.67 22.97
CA PRO A 113 26.46 -1.07 23.14
C PRO A 113 27.43 -1.62 22.08
N PRO A 114 28.41 -0.82 21.64
CA PRO A 114 29.42 -1.29 20.71
C PRO A 114 30.15 -2.51 21.31
N PRO A 115 30.57 -3.50 20.48
CA PRO A 115 31.28 -4.66 20.97
C PRO A 115 32.58 -4.23 21.67
N GLU A 116 32.84 -4.78 22.86
CA GLU A 116 34.09 -4.56 23.58
C GLU A 116 35.23 -5.16 22.75
N GLY A 117 36.01 -4.33 22.05
CA GLY A 117 37.16 -4.80 21.26
C GLY A 117 37.47 -4.03 19.97
N GLY A 118 36.70 -3.03 19.58
CA GLY A 118 37.00 -2.21 18.39
C GLY A 118 38.14 -1.22 18.66
N GLN A 119 39.35 -1.55 18.22
CA GLN A 119 40.47 -0.59 18.14
C GLN A 119 40.10 0.54 17.16
N GLY A 120 39.66 1.67 17.68
CA GLY A 120 39.32 2.85 16.87
C GLY A 120 38.92 4.04 17.72
N GLY A 121 39.86 4.58 18.50
CA GLY A 121 39.51 5.73 19.34
C GLY A 121 40.66 6.27 20.15
N LYS A 122 41.83 6.53 19.51
CA LYS A 122 42.96 7.19 20.16
C LYS A 122 42.99 8.73 20.02
N ASP A 123 41.93 9.38 19.63
CA ASP A 123 41.91 10.87 19.50
C ASP A 123 40.65 11.51 20.09
N ARG A 124 40.37 11.21 21.38
CA ARG A 124 39.44 12.01 22.20
C ARG A 124 39.74 11.85 23.69
N LYS A 125 40.97 12.17 24.07
CA LYS A 125 41.34 12.45 25.46
C LYS A 125 41.93 13.85 25.51
N GLU A 126 41.08 14.83 25.72
CA GLU A 126 41.41 16.15 26.27
C GLU A 126 40.21 17.05 26.05
N GLU A 127 39.20 16.93 26.89
CA GLU A 127 38.19 17.94 27.25
C GLU A 127 36.97 17.28 27.89
N SER A 128 37.14 16.75 29.09
CA SER A 128 36.00 16.52 29.99
C SER A 128 36.50 16.23 31.41
N GLN A 129 37.07 17.21 32.01
CA GLN A 129 37.01 17.34 33.48
C GLN A 129 35.77 18.13 33.84
N GLU A 130 35.07 17.63 34.87
CA GLU A 130 33.94 18.26 35.56
C GLU A 130 32.55 18.15 34.92
N ARG A 131 31.93 16.96 35.03
CA ARG A 131 30.53 16.85 35.42
C ARG A 131 30.32 15.49 36.07
N GLN A 132 30.41 15.42 37.39
CA GLN A 132 29.88 14.34 38.20
C GLN A 132 28.34 14.40 38.14
N GLY A 133 27.71 13.43 37.46
CA GLY A 133 26.31 13.12 37.46
C GLY A 133 26.14 11.61 37.26
N PRO A 134 25.07 10.95 37.71
CA PRO A 134 25.05 9.53 38.01
C PRO A 134 25.23 8.67 36.78
N GLU A 135 26.05 7.63 36.92
CA GLU A 135 26.24 6.41 36.15
C GLU A 135 25.37 6.28 34.87
N SER A 136 25.86 6.80 33.72
CA SER A 136 25.37 6.41 32.41
C SER A 136 26.00 5.07 32.03
N GLY A 137 25.60 3.98 32.67
CA GLY A 137 25.88 2.62 32.26
C GLY A 137 25.28 2.42 30.87
N ALA A 138 26.04 1.78 29.96
CA ALA A 138 25.51 1.33 28.67
C ALA A 138 24.19 0.56 28.92
N PRO A 139 23.12 0.83 28.15
CA PRO A 139 21.83 0.22 28.41
C PRO A 139 21.98 -1.30 28.41
N ASN A 140 21.58 -1.92 29.50
CA ASN A 140 21.56 -3.38 29.62
C ASN A 140 20.77 -3.94 28.43
N VAL A 141 21.20 -5.05 27.85
CA VAL A 141 20.53 -5.73 26.72
C VAL A 141 19.03 -5.88 26.97
N GLN A 142 18.63 -6.06 28.22
CA GLN A 142 17.22 -6.15 28.62
C GLN A 142 16.47 -4.81 28.40
N GLU A 143 17.04 -3.69 28.78
CA GLU A 143 16.43 -2.36 28.52
C GLU A 143 16.38 -2.04 27.04
N ALA A 144 17.43 -2.39 26.30
CA ALA A 144 17.47 -2.22 24.85
C ALA A 144 16.35 -3.03 24.18
N ALA A 145 16.15 -4.28 24.60
CA ALA A 145 15.08 -5.14 24.08
C ALA A 145 13.68 -4.59 24.44
N GLN A 146 13.48 -4.05 25.64
CA GLN A 146 12.22 -3.44 26.05
C GLN A 146 11.86 -2.22 25.17
N LYS A 147 12.79 -1.28 25.02
CA LYS A 147 12.60 -0.09 24.18
C LYS A 147 12.38 -0.44 22.70
N ALA A 148 13.09 -1.46 22.21
CA ALA A 148 12.90 -1.96 20.85
C ALA A 148 11.50 -2.57 20.65
N ALA A 149 10.98 -3.31 21.66
CA ALA A 149 9.63 -3.89 21.60
C ALA A 149 8.52 -2.82 21.59
N GLU A 150 8.69 -1.70 22.30
CA GLU A 150 7.75 -0.58 22.27
C GLU A 150 7.65 0.07 20.87
N ALA A 151 8.78 0.29 20.22
CA ALA A 151 8.79 0.83 18.88
C ALA A 151 8.21 -0.15 17.85
N ALA A 152 8.55 -1.44 17.97
CA ALA A 152 8.06 -2.49 17.09
C ALA A 152 6.52 -2.68 17.22
N MET A 153 5.95 -2.47 18.38
CA MET A 153 4.51 -2.52 18.60
C MET A 153 3.78 -1.46 17.74
N LYS A 154 4.27 -0.22 17.74
CA LYS A 154 3.68 0.86 16.94
C LYS A 154 3.77 0.56 15.43
N ASP A 155 4.92 0.07 14.99
CA ASP A 155 5.13 -0.30 13.59
C ASP A 155 4.24 -1.49 13.19
N ALA A 156 4.01 -2.47 14.09
CA ALA A 156 3.10 -3.61 13.86
C ALA A 156 1.64 -3.18 13.74
N GLU A 157 1.17 -2.29 14.61
CA GLU A 157 -0.18 -1.73 14.54
C GLU A 157 -0.41 -1.05 13.20
N MET A 158 0.51 -0.16 12.81
CA MET A 158 0.39 0.56 11.55
C MET A 158 0.49 -0.37 10.33
N ALA A 159 1.37 -1.37 10.37
CA ALA A 159 1.47 -2.39 9.33
C ALA A 159 0.16 -3.18 9.15
N LYS A 160 -0.52 -3.51 10.26
CA LYS A 160 -1.84 -4.16 10.22
C LYS A 160 -2.89 -3.27 9.56
N ARG A 161 -2.92 -1.98 9.91
CA ARG A 161 -3.83 -1.00 9.28
C ARG A 161 -3.59 -0.89 7.79
N ILE A 162 -2.33 -0.75 7.35
CA ILE A 162 -1.94 -0.72 5.93
C ILE A 162 -2.41 -1.99 5.22
N LYS A 163 -2.16 -3.17 5.81
CA LYS A 163 -2.58 -4.46 5.28
C LYS A 163 -4.11 -4.53 5.12
N MET A 164 -4.87 -4.18 6.14
CA MET A 164 -6.33 -4.18 6.09
C MET A 164 -6.87 -3.27 4.99
N VAL A 165 -6.31 -2.07 4.83
CA VAL A 165 -6.70 -1.17 3.75
C VAL A 165 -6.33 -1.76 2.39
N ALA A 166 -5.15 -2.35 2.23
CA ALA A 166 -4.74 -3.01 1.00
C ALA A 166 -5.67 -4.18 0.62
N GLU A 167 -6.08 -4.99 1.59
CA GLU A 167 -7.05 -6.09 1.40
C GLU A 167 -8.43 -5.57 1.00
N ARG A 168 -8.93 -4.52 1.65
CA ARG A 168 -10.20 -3.86 1.30
C ARG A 168 -10.19 -3.26 -0.11
N LEU A 169 -9.04 -2.80 -0.58
CA LEU A 169 -8.85 -2.25 -1.92
C LEU A 169 -8.64 -3.33 -3.00
N GLY A 170 -8.74 -4.62 -2.66
CA GLY A 170 -8.71 -5.73 -3.62
C GLY A 170 -7.36 -6.47 -3.71
N ALA A 171 -6.39 -6.16 -2.87
CA ALA A 171 -5.07 -6.80 -2.89
C ALA A 171 -5.03 -8.25 -2.37
N GLY A 172 -6.13 -8.73 -1.76
CA GLY A 172 -6.14 -10.00 -1.03
C GLY A 172 -6.67 -11.23 -1.80
N ARG A 173 -7.29 -11.05 -2.95
CA ARG A 173 -7.89 -12.19 -3.68
C ARG A 173 -6.84 -12.92 -4.52
N GLY A 174 -6.14 -13.87 -3.90
CA GLY A 174 -5.31 -14.85 -4.61
C GLY A 174 -3.86 -14.49 -4.85
N SER A 175 -3.33 -13.43 -4.24
CA SER A 175 -1.93 -13.05 -4.38
C SER A 175 -1.17 -13.18 -3.07
N VAL A 176 -0.21 -14.06 -3.07
CA VAL A 176 0.80 -14.15 -2.02
C VAL A 176 1.66 -12.88 -2.13
N PHE A 177 1.59 -11.99 -1.12
CA PHE A 177 2.57 -10.92 -1.01
C PHE A 177 3.96 -11.54 -0.97
N SER A 178 4.85 -11.17 -1.86
CA SER A 178 6.26 -11.52 -1.74
C SER A 178 6.76 -10.98 -0.40
N LEU A 179 7.14 -11.88 0.50
CA LEU A 179 7.38 -11.58 1.90
C LEU A 179 8.41 -10.45 2.10
N GLU A 180 9.44 -10.43 1.26
CA GLU A 180 10.54 -9.46 1.38
C GLU A 180 10.20 -8.07 0.86
N SER A 181 9.72 -7.99 -0.38
CA SER A 181 9.46 -6.69 -1.01
C SER A 181 8.29 -5.95 -0.37
N SER A 182 7.31 -6.70 0.16
CA SER A 182 6.15 -6.11 0.80
C SER A 182 6.44 -5.65 2.23
N ALA A 183 7.18 -6.43 3.03
CA ALA A 183 7.47 -6.10 4.42
C ALA A 183 8.33 -4.84 4.56
N GLU A 184 9.37 -4.67 3.73
CA GLU A 184 10.18 -3.46 3.69
C GLU A 184 9.33 -2.23 3.36
N LEU A 185 8.52 -2.31 2.30
CA LEU A 185 7.68 -1.19 1.88
C LEU A 185 6.62 -0.86 2.93
N VAL A 186 5.99 -1.88 3.52
CA VAL A 186 5.00 -1.70 4.60
C VAL A 186 5.64 -1.04 5.81
N LEU A 187 6.85 -1.45 6.20
CA LEU A 187 7.54 -0.86 7.35
C LEU A 187 7.95 0.59 7.10
N ARG A 188 8.42 0.91 5.89
CA ARG A 188 8.69 2.30 5.50
C ARG A 188 7.43 3.16 5.54
N LEU A 189 6.31 2.64 4.99
CA LEU A 189 5.02 3.32 5.05
C LEU A 189 4.48 3.47 6.47
N ALA A 190 4.70 2.47 7.34
CA ALA A 190 4.27 2.51 8.74
C ALA A 190 4.91 3.65 9.54
N ARG A 191 6.10 4.09 9.14
CA ARG A 191 6.85 5.18 9.77
C ARG A 191 6.53 6.58 9.19
N GLU A 192 5.81 6.64 8.07
CA GLU A 192 5.42 7.91 7.46
C GLU A 192 4.14 8.46 8.11
N THR A 193 4.24 9.62 8.73
CA THR A 193 3.10 10.28 9.41
C THR A 193 1.95 10.61 8.47
N ASP A 194 2.25 10.93 7.21
CA ASP A 194 1.25 11.25 6.19
C ASP A 194 0.42 10.02 5.81
N VAL A 195 1.02 8.81 5.85
CA VAL A 195 0.28 7.55 5.62
C VAL A 195 -0.79 7.34 6.70
N ALA A 196 -0.46 7.59 7.97
CA ALA A 196 -1.41 7.47 9.07
C ALA A 196 -2.65 8.37 8.86
N ARG A 197 -2.45 9.62 8.43
CA ARG A 197 -3.53 10.58 8.13
C ARG A 197 -4.37 10.15 6.94
N ILE A 198 -3.74 9.64 5.87
CA ILE A 198 -4.44 9.11 4.70
C ILE A 198 -5.30 7.91 5.10
N LEU A 199 -4.75 6.96 5.87
CA LEU A 199 -5.48 5.78 6.33
C LEU A 199 -6.69 6.16 7.20
N GLU A 200 -6.55 7.11 8.13
CA GLU A 200 -7.64 7.61 8.96
C GLU A 200 -8.81 8.14 8.11
N LYS A 201 -8.51 8.89 7.05
CA LYS A 201 -9.53 9.39 6.12
C LYS A 201 -10.18 8.27 5.31
N ILE A 202 -9.40 7.28 4.86
CA ILE A 202 -9.88 6.15 4.04
C ILE A 202 -10.71 5.16 4.86
N GLU A 203 -10.32 4.83 6.10
CA GLU A 203 -11.01 3.86 6.95
C GLU A 203 -12.48 4.22 7.15
N GLY A 204 -12.80 5.50 7.07
CA GLY A 204 -14.16 5.97 7.14
C GLY A 204 -14.95 5.96 5.82
N LEU A 205 -14.33 5.76 4.69
CA LEU A 205 -15.01 5.73 3.39
C LEU A 205 -15.60 4.34 3.16
N LYS A 206 -16.94 4.25 3.10
CA LYS A 206 -17.63 3.07 2.56
C LYS A 206 -17.53 3.16 1.03
N LEU A 207 -16.46 2.61 0.47
CA LEU A 207 -16.30 2.57 -0.98
C LEU A 207 -17.40 1.70 -1.58
N PRO A 208 -18.13 2.18 -2.60
CA PRO A 208 -19.14 1.38 -3.26
C PRO A 208 -18.48 0.12 -3.83
N SER A 209 -19.04 -1.04 -3.52
CA SER A 209 -18.68 -2.26 -4.24
C SER A 209 -19.09 -2.07 -5.69
N ALA A 210 -18.27 -2.51 -6.64
CA ALA A 210 -18.60 -2.45 -8.05
C ALA A 210 -19.99 -3.05 -8.30
N ARG A 211 -20.99 -2.18 -8.53
CA ARG A 211 -22.32 -2.58 -8.95
C ARG A 211 -22.33 -2.52 -10.48
N GLY A 212 -22.57 -3.67 -11.08
CA GLY A 212 -22.96 -3.74 -12.47
C GLY A 212 -21.78 -3.77 -13.44
N ARG A 213 -21.09 -4.90 -13.51
CA ARG A 213 -20.50 -5.32 -14.76
C ARG A 213 -21.66 -5.49 -15.75
N SER A 214 -21.72 -4.66 -16.79
CA SER A 214 -22.70 -4.88 -17.83
C SER A 214 -22.29 -6.15 -18.58
N SER A 215 -23.04 -7.22 -18.41
CA SER A 215 -22.93 -8.40 -19.25
C SER A 215 -23.22 -7.96 -20.68
N THR A 216 -22.23 -8.14 -21.56
CA THR A 216 -22.40 -7.90 -22.98
C THR A 216 -22.40 -9.26 -23.68
N LYS A 217 -23.40 -9.51 -24.52
CA LYS A 217 -23.55 -10.75 -25.33
C LYS A 217 -22.51 -10.80 -26.46
N PHE A 218 -21.22 -10.82 -26.13
CA PHE A 218 -20.16 -10.93 -27.12
C PHE A 218 -19.42 -12.26 -27.03
N SER A 219 -18.99 -12.79 -28.17
CA SER A 219 -18.20 -14.02 -28.28
C SER A 219 -16.78 -13.89 -27.69
N LYS A 220 -16.29 -12.66 -27.53
CA LYS A 220 -14.94 -12.35 -26.98
C LYS A 220 -15.06 -11.64 -25.63
N GLY A 221 -14.36 -12.15 -24.60
CA GLY A 221 -14.35 -11.55 -23.27
C GLY A 221 -13.84 -12.50 -22.20
N TRP A 222 -13.81 -12.01 -20.95
CA TRP A 222 -13.50 -12.82 -19.77
C TRP A 222 -14.74 -13.64 -19.38
N ILE A 223 -14.54 -14.89 -18.97
CA ILE A 223 -15.62 -15.72 -18.47
C ILE A 223 -16.04 -15.18 -17.09
N ALA A 224 -17.28 -14.69 -17.01
CA ALA A 224 -17.86 -14.17 -15.78
C ALA A 224 -18.73 -15.20 -15.07
N GLY A 225 -19.37 -16.09 -15.84
CA GLY A 225 -20.27 -17.09 -15.33
C GLY A 225 -20.76 -18.04 -16.42
N LEU A 226 -21.87 -18.66 -16.15
CA LEU A 226 -22.61 -19.55 -17.08
C LEU A 226 -24.05 -19.06 -17.19
N GLU A 227 -24.58 -19.03 -18.40
CA GLU A 227 -25.98 -18.72 -18.69
C GLU A 227 -26.58 -19.72 -19.66
N TYR A 228 -27.90 -19.76 -19.80
CA TYR A 228 -28.59 -20.58 -20.81
C TYR A 228 -28.96 -19.73 -22.02
N GLY A 229 -28.77 -20.29 -23.23
CA GLY A 229 -29.09 -19.59 -24.47
C GLY A 229 -28.88 -20.43 -25.72
N GLY A 230 -28.97 -19.80 -26.90
CA GLY A 230 -28.80 -20.43 -28.22
C GLY A 230 -27.61 -19.90 -29.03
N ASP A 231 -26.60 -19.29 -28.40
CA ASP A 231 -25.44 -18.68 -29.07
C ASP A 231 -24.28 -19.70 -29.17
N LEU A 232 -24.07 -20.24 -30.37
CA LEU A 232 -23.05 -21.25 -30.65
C LEU A 232 -21.62 -20.79 -30.39
N GLU A 233 -21.34 -19.46 -30.50
CA GLU A 233 -19.99 -18.94 -30.27
C GLU A 233 -19.56 -18.96 -28.80
N ARG A 234 -20.52 -19.17 -27.90
CA ARG A 234 -20.29 -19.14 -26.45
C ARG A 234 -20.62 -20.45 -25.76
N VAL A 235 -20.91 -21.51 -26.54
CA VAL A 235 -21.29 -22.83 -26.00
C VAL A 235 -20.22 -23.35 -25.03
N HIS A 236 -20.66 -23.78 -23.84
CA HIS A 236 -19.80 -24.47 -22.89
C HIS A 236 -19.39 -25.81 -23.46
N TYR A 237 -18.11 -26.17 -23.37
CA TYR A 237 -17.55 -27.36 -23.99
C TYR A 237 -18.26 -28.66 -23.57
N SER A 238 -18.87 -28.76 -22.38
CA SER A 238 -19.63 -29.90 -21.94
C SER A 238 -20.87 -30.18 -22.81
N GLN A 239 -21.42 -29.14 -23.47
CA GLN A 239 -22.60 -29.29 -24.35
C GLN A 239 -22.25 -30.01 -25.67
N LEU A 240 -20.97 -29.95 -26.07
CA LEU A 240 -20.48 -30.66 -27.26
C LEU A 240 -20.39 -32.17 -27.06
N ALA A 241 -20.53 -32.65 -25.82
CA ALA A 241 -20.60 -34.08 -25.49
C ALA A 241 -22.04 -34.65 -25.50
N LEU A 242 -23.05 -33.81 -25.73
CA LEU A 242 -24.43 -34.26 -25.85
C LEU A 242 -24.64 -35.03 -27.19
N PRO A 243 -25.54 -36.05 -27.22
CA PRO A 243 -26.00 -36.59 -28.46
C PRO A 243 -26.60 -35.54 -29.39
N ASP A 244 -26.38 -35.67 -30.70
CA ASP A 244 -26.78 -34.67 -31.69
C ASP A 244 -28.23 -34.22 -31.55
N ASP A 245 -29.15 -35.16 -31.39
CA ASP A 245 -30.58 -34.89 -31.25
C ASP A 245 -30.89 -34.00 -30.05
N LEU A 246 -30.24 -34.22 -28.93
CA LEU A 246 -30.36 -33.38 -27.71
C LEU A 246 -29.71 -32.04 -27.88
N PHE A 247 -28.51 -31.98 -28.47
CA PHE A 247 -27.81 -30.72 -28.74
C PHE A 247 -28.66 -29.79 -29.61
N TYR A 248 -29.20 -30.30 -30.73
CA TYR A 248 -30.02 -29.46 -31.62
C TYR A 248 -31.37 -29.10 -30.99
N ALA A 249 -31.96 -29.96 -30.19
CA ALA A 249 -33.18 -29.64 -29.46
C ALA A 249 -32.96 -28.53 -28.44
N ASP A 250 -31.86 -28.57 -27.67
CA ASP A 250 -31.50 -27.54 -26.69
C ASP A 250 -31.06 -26.23 -27.37
N LEU A 251 -30.39 -26.31 -28.51
CA LEU A 251 -30.08 -25.14 -29.33
C LEU A 251 -31.34 -24.43 -29.78
N ALA A 252 -32.30 -25.18 -30.36
CA ALA A 252 -33.56 -24.62 -30.86
C ALA A 252 -34.40 -23.99 -29.75
N ASN A 253 -34.33 -24.52 -28.53
CA ASN A 253 -35.06 -24.03 -27.37
C ASN A 253 -34.26 -23.00 -26.54
N GLY A 254 -33.03 -22.63 -26.95
CA GLY A 254 -32.17 -21.70 -26.21
C GLY A 254 -31.78 -22.21 -24.83
N ARG A 255 -31.61 -23.54 -24.66
CA ARG A 255 -31.27 -24.19 -23.38
C ARG A 255 -29.82 -24.67 -23.29
N LEU A 256 -28.99 -24.40 -24.29
CA LEU A 256 -27.58 -24.73 -24.20
C LEU A 256 -26.93 -23.92 -23.10
N LEU A 257 -26.03 -24.53 -22.33
CA LEU A 257 -25.19 -23.87 -21.35
C LEU A 257 -24.11 -23.07 -22.09
N LEU A 258 -24.04 -21.79 -21.86
CA LEU A 258 -23.15 -20.86 -22.51
C LEU A 258 -22.18 -20.23 -21.49
N TYR A 259 -20.98 -19.86 -21.95
CA TYR A 259 -20.12 -18.98 -21.17
C TYR A 259 -20.69 -17.57 -21.18
N GLU A 260 -21.04 -17.07 -20.01
CA GLU A 260 -21.29 -15.63 -19.84
C GLU A 260 -19.95 -14.92 -19.94
N LYS A 261 -19.78 -14.10 -20.98
CA LYS A 261 -18.55 -13.36 -21.24
C LYS A 261 -18.78 -11.87 -21.01
N GLU A 262 -17.89 -11.29 -20.20
CA GLU A 262 -17.86 -9.85 -20.00
C GLU A 262 -16.73 -9.22 -20.83
N LEU A 263 -17.05 -8.17 -21.58
CA LEU A 263 -16.02 -7.30 -22.14
C LEU A 263 -15.54 -6.37 -21.04
N PRO A 264 -14.22 -6.19 -20.88
CA PRO A 264 -13.70 -5.13 -20.03
C PRO A 264 -14.32 -3.81 -20.51
N ALA A 265 -14.81 -3.00 -19.56
CA ALA A 265 -15.42 -1.73 -19.83
C ALA A 265 -14.59 -0.94 -20.85
N THR A 266 -15.22 -0.45 -21.92
CA THR A 266 -14.56 0.31 -23.01
C THR A 266 -14.14 1.73 -22.58
N ARG A 267 -14.08 2.00 -21.28
CA ARG A 267 -13.69 3.30 -20.72
C ARG A 267 -12.16 3.44 -20.65
N GLY A 268 -11.67 4.64 -20.94
CA GLY A 268 -10.28 5.00 -20.84
C GLY A 268 -9.77 5.10 -19.39
N PRO A 269 -8.53 5.58 -19.19
CA PRO A 269 -7.95 5.71 -17.87
C PRO A 269 -8.73 6.69 -16.97
N ILE A 270 -8.60 6.51 -15.66
CA ILE A 270 -8.92 7.51 -14.63
C ILE A 270 -7.62 8.23 -14.33
N TYR A 271 -7.55 9.52 -14.67
CA TYR A 271 -6.39 10.38 -14.45
C TYR A 271 -6.67 11.37 -13.32
N VAL A 272 -5.92 11.31 -12.22
CA VAL A 272 -6.09 12.20 -11.07
C VAL A 272 -4.95 13.22 -11.03
N LEU A 273 -5.31 14.50 -11.12
CA LEU A 273 -4.41 15.62 -10.91
C LEU A 273 -4.62 16.18 -9.50
N LEU A 274 -3.59 16.13 -8.67
CA LEU A 274 -3.58 16.59 -7.30
C LEU A 274 -2.75 17.86 -7.16
N ASP A 275 -3.40 18.93 -6.82
CA ASP A 275 -2.73 20.18 -6.44
C ASP A 275 -1.99 19.98 -5.12
N LYS A 276 -0.71 20.36 -5.10
CA LYS A 276 0.11 20.37 -3.90
C LYS A 276 0.61 21.77 -3.54
N SER A 277 -0.03 22.82 -4.05
CA SER A 277 0.31 24.21 -3.73
C SER A 277 0.32 24.49 -2.23
N GLY A 278 0.92 25.61 -1.84
CA GLY A 278 1.03 25.99 -0.43
C GLY A 278 -0.31 26.14 0.29
N SER A 279 -1.38 26.52 -0.40
CA SER A 279 -2.74 26.66 0.13
C SER A 279 -3.41 25.30 0.46
N MET A 280 -2.92 24.20 -0.15
CA MET A 280 -3.41 22.85 0.07
C MET A 280 -2.86 22.19 1.35
N VAL A 281 -1.94 22.82 2.08
CA VAL A 281 -1.33 22.25 3.30
C VAL A 281 -2.36 21.85 4.34
N GLY A 282 -2.16 20.70 5.01
CA GLY A 282 -2.98 20.19 6.12
C GLY A 282 -4.12 19.29 5.64
N SER A 283 -5.33 19.52 6.17
CA SER A 283 -6.47 18.62 5.93
C SER A 283 -6.92 18.55 4.47
N LYS A 284 -6.66 19.57 3.67
CA LYS A 284 -7.03 19.61 2.25
C LYS A 284 -6.24 18.58 1.43
N ILE A 285 -4.92 18.56 1.56
CA ILE A 285 -4.06 17.61 0.84
C ILE A 285 -4.31 16.17 1.33
N ASP A 286 -4.55 15.97 2.64
CA ASP A 286 -4.83 14.65 3.20
C ASP A 286 -6.17 14.11 2.69
N TRP A 287 -7.18 14.97 2.58
CA TRP A 287 -8.46 14.62 1.99
C TRP A 287 -8.32 14.30 0.49
N ALA A 288 -7.60 15.12 -0.28
CA ALA A 288 -7.35 14.90 -1.71
C ALA A 288 -6.64 13.56 -1.97
N ARG A 289 -5.65 13.22 -1.14
CA ARG A 289 -4.96 11.92 -1.17
C ARG A 289 -5.90 10.76 -0.90
N ALA A 290 -6.79 10.88 0.09
CA ALA A 290 -7.78 9.86 0.40
C ALA A 290 -8.77 9.64 -0.75
N VAL A 291 -9.23 10.73 -1.41
CA VAL A 291 -10.06 10.66 -2.62
C VAL A 291 -9.31 9.98 -3.76
N ALA A 292 -8.02 10.26 -3.96
CA ALA A 292 -7.20 9.59 -4.98
C ALA A 292 -7.11 8.08 -4.76
N VAL A 293 -7.00 7.62 -3.50
CA VAL A 293 -7.04 6.19 -3.17
C VAL A 293 -8.42 5.58 -3.44
N ALA A 294 -9.49 6.31 -3.17
CA ALA A 294 -10.85 5.85 -3.47
C ALA A 294 -11.08 5.72 -4.99
N LEU A 295 -10.58 6.68 -5.79
CA LEU A 295 -10.59 6.62 -7.25
C LEU A 295 -9.71 5.50 -7.80
N PHE A 296 -8.57 5.23 -7.16
CA PHE A 296 -7.74 4.06 -7.47
C PHE A 296 -8.52 2.76 -7.30
N LYS A 297 -9.22 2.59 -6.17
CA LYS A 297 -10.09 1.43 -5.94
C LYS A 297 -11.12 1.28 -7.06
N LYS A 298 -11.82 2.36 -7.43
CA LYS A 298 -12.79 2.35 -8.52
C LYS A 298 -12.15 1.92 -9.85
N ALA A 299 -10.97 2.47 -10.16
CA ALA A 299 -10.24 2.08 -11.37
C ALA A 299 -9.90 0.60 -11.40
N VAL A 300 -9.48 0.03 -10.25
CA VAL A 300 -9.22 -1.42 -10.11
C VAL A 300 -10.48 -2.24 -10.30
N ASP A 301 -11.59 -1.85 -9.66
CA ASP A 301 -12.87 -2.55 -9.76
C ASP A 301 -13.43 -2.52 -11.20
N GLU A 302 -13.20 -1.43 -11.94
CA GLU A 302 -13.62 -1.27 -13.34
C GLU A 302 -12.58 -1.82 -14.35
N GLY A 303 -11.43 -2.31 -13.90
CA GLY A 303 -10.35 -2.78 -14.76
C GLY A 303 -9.69 -1.69 -15.61
N ARG A 304 -9.79 -0.44 -15.19
CA ARG A 304 -9.25 0.76 -15.88
C ARG A 304 -7.82 1.02 -15.45
N THR A 305 -7.05 1.65 -16.33
CA THR A 305 -5.74 2.22 -15.96
C THR A 305 -5.97 3.41 -15.03
N PHE A 306 -5.26 3.42 -13.91
CA PHE A 306 -5.23 4.53 -12.96
C PHE A 306 -3.93 5.32 -13.10
N ILE A 307 -4.05 6.64 -13.15
CA ILE A 307 -2.90 7.54 -13.21
C ILE A 307 -3.11 8.63 -12.17
N VAL A 308 -2.10 8.88 -11.36
CA VAL A 308 -2.10 10.01 -10.42
C VAL A 308 -0.85 10.84 -10.59
N ARG A 309 -1.01 12.16 -10.61
CA ARG A 309 0.08 13.13 -10.74
C ARG A 309 -0.15 14.29 -9.79
N PHE A 310 0.87 14.65 -9.06
CA PHE A 310 0.92 15.93 -8.35
C PHE A 310 1.36 17.04 -9.27
N PHE A 311 0.87 18.25 -9.00
CA PHE A 311 1.31 19.47 -9.66
C PHE A 311 1.31 20.64 -8.69
N ASP A 312 2.13 21.62 -9.00
CA ASP A 312 2.12 22.99 -8.48
C ASP A 312 2.28 23.95 -9.69
N SER A 313 3.28 24.80 -9.71
CA SER A 313 3.67 25.56 -10.93
C SER A 313 4.22 24.65 -12.04
N ILE A 314 4.57 23.40 -11.72
CA ILE A 314 5.03 22.37 -12.65
C ILE A 314 4.34 21.03 -12.39
N PRO A 315 4.07 20.21 -13.42
CA PRO A 315 3.60 18.85 -13.25
C PRO A 315 4.74 17.91 -12.89
N TYR A 316 4.55 17.08 -11.85
CA TYR A 316 5.53 16.05 -11.42
C TYR A 316 5.37 14.75 -12.21
N SER A 317 6.29 13.80 -12.04
CA SER A 317 6.21 12.49 -12.69
C SER A 317 4.95 11.74 -12.27
N PRO A 318 4.17 11.17 -13.22
CA PRO A 318 2.96 10.45 -12.89
C PRO A 318 3.26 9.06 -12.33
N MET A 319 2.41 8.60 -11.43
CA MET A 319 2.32 7.20 -11.04
C MET A 319 1.24 6.52 -11.88
N ILE A 320 1.60 5.48 -12.64
CA ILE A 320 0.71 4.76 -13.55
C ILE A 320 0.53 3.33 -13.06
N VAL A 321 -0.73 2.92 -12.88
CA VAL A 321 -1.12 1.55 -12.59
C VAL A 321 -2.07 1.07 -13.68
N ARG A 322 -1.66 0.04 -14.40
CA ARG A 322 -2.48 -0.54 -15.48
C ARG A 322 -3.57 -1.44 -14.91
N GLY A 323 -4.68 -1.60 -15.63
CA GLY A 323 -5.76 -2.50 -15.25
C GLY A 323 -5.25 -3.93 -14.98
N GLY A 324 -5.77 -4.59 -13.94
CA GLY A 324 -5.25 -5.88 -13.44
C GLY A 324 -4.18 -5.71 -12.36
N SER A 325 -4.34 -4.70 -11.50
CA SER A 325 -3.38 -4.32 -10.47
C SER A 325 -2.96 -5.48 -9.57
N LYS A 326 -1.66 -5.51 -9.26
CA LYS A 326 -1.07 -6.42 -8.29
C LYS A 326 -1.19 -5.83 -6.87
N PRO A 327 -1.14 -6.65 -5.81
CA PRO A 327 -1.20 -6.17 -4.43
C PRO A 327 -0.20 -5.06 -4.10
N ASN A 328 1.01 -5.17 -4.65
CA ASN A 328 2.06 -4.18 -4.44
C ASN A 328 1.75 -2.82 -5.09
N ASP A 329 0.86 -2.75 -6.05
CA ASP A 329 0.52 -1.48 -6.69
C ASP A 329 -0.20 -0.53 -5.73
N ILE A 330 -1.02 -1.04 -4.83
CA ILE A 330 -1.65 -0.24 -3.77
C ILE A 330 -0.60 0.39 -2.85
N LEU A 331 0.36 -0.42 -2.40
CA LEU A 331 1.45 0.06 -1.54
C LEU A 331 2.30 1.12 -2.25
N ARG A 332 2.53 0.94 -3.57
CA ARG A 332 3.24 1.93 -4.40
C ARG A 332 2.46 3.24 -4.53
N VAL A 333 1.14 3.17 -4.72
CA VAL A 333 0.27 4.34 -4.78
C VAL A 333 0.28 5.07 -3.43
N LEU A 334 0.11 4.36 -2.31
CA LEU A 334 0.19 4.95 -0.97
C LEU A 334 1.55 5.62 -0.73
N ASN A 335 2.64 4.97 -1.11
CA ASN A 335 3.98 5.52 -1.00
C ASN A 335 4.18 6.78 -1.86
N TYR A 336 3.65 6.79 -3.09
CA TYR A 336 3.69 7.96 -3.96
C TYR A 336 2.91 9.13 -3.35
N LEU A 337 1.69 8.87 -2.85
CA LEU A 337 0.83 9.89 -2.24
C LEU A 337 1.42 10.46 -0.95
N ALA A 338 2.09 9.64 -0.13
CA ALA A 338 2.65 10.05 1.14
C ALA A 338 3.93 10.90 1.01
N ARG A 339 4.75 10.64 -0.01
CA ARG A 339 6.08 11.30 -0.14
C ARG A 339 6.02 12.75 -0.61
N VAL A 340 4.95 13.18 -1.24
CA VAL A 340 4.86 14.51 -1.83
C VAL A 340 4.40 15.52 -0.77
N ARG A 341 5.27 16.43 -0.42
CA ARG A 341 4.94 17.53 0.50
C ARG A 341 4.27 18.68 -0.25
N ALA A 342 3.28 19.30 0.39
CA ALA A 342 2.62 20.48 -0.15
C ALA A 342 3.56 21.69 -0.14
N GLY A 343 3.47 22.54 -1.18
CA GLY A 343 4.26 23.74 -1.37
C GLY A 343 4.33 24.11 -2.85
N GLY A 344 4.60 25.38 -3.15
CA GLY A 344 4.67 25.92 -4.51
C GLY A 344 3.43 26.73 -4.89
N GLY A 345 3.40 27.17 -6.15
CA GLY A 345 2.26 27.88 -6.76
C GLY A 345 1.26 26.92 -7.42
N THR A 346 0.46 27.42 -8.38
CA THR A 346 -0.56 26.62 -9.08
C THR A 346 -0.59 26.99 -10.54
N ASP A 347 -0.41 26.01 -11.46
CA ASP A 347 -0.58 26.16 -12.90
C ASP A 347 -1.43 24.99 -13.44
N ILE A 348 -2.74 25.21 -13.47
CA ILE A 348 -3.72 24.21 -13.88
C ILE A 348 -3.61 23.89 -15.39
N THR A 349 -3.37 24.91 -16.21
CA THR A 349 -3.26 24.74 -17.67
C THR A 349 -2.13 23.76 -18.00
N ARG A 350 -0.99 23.97 -17.39
CA ARG A 350 0.18 23.11 -17.58
C ARG A 350 -0.04 21.68 -17.06
N ALA A 351 -0.74 21.56 -15.93
CA ALA A 351 -1.08 20.27 -15.35
C ALA A 351 -2.02 19.46 -16.27
N VAL A 352 -3.08 20.09 -16.80
CA VAL A 352 -4.03 19.46 -17.72
C VAL A 352 -3.35 19.12 -19.05
N SER A 353 -2.48 20.00 -19.59
CA SER A 353 -1.68 19.70 -20.77
C SER A 353 -0.84 18.44 -20.61
N ALA A 354 -0.13 18.32 -19.47
CA ALA A 354 0.67 17.14 -19.18
C ALA A 354 -0.19 15.86 -19.06
N ALA A 355 -1.41 15.96 -18.52
CA ALA A 355 -2.33 14.83 -18.46
C ALA A 355 -2.81 14.39 -19.84
N VAL A 356 -3.11 15.34 -20.70
CA VAL A 356 -3.50 15.10 -22.11
C VAL A 356 -2.38 14.41 -22.88
N ASP A 357 -1.14 14.88 -22.70
CA ASP A 357 0.05 14.28 -23.35
C ASP A 357 0.27 12.83 -22.90
N ASP A 358 0.11 12.56 -21.60
CA ASP A 358 0.24 11.20 -21.08
C ASP A 358 -0.87 10.28 -21.60
N ILE A 359 -2.11 10.76 -21.64
CA ILE A 359 -3.23 10.00 -22.21
C ILE A 359 -2.98 9.68 -23.69
N ASN A 360 -2.49 10.64 -24.47
CA ASN A 360 -2.18 10.43 -25.88
C ASN A 360 -1.04 9.42 -26.07
N LYS A 361 0.02 9.46 -25.24
CA LYS A 361 1.10 8.46 -25.26
C LYS A 361 0.60 7.04 -24.94
N LEU A 362 -0.39 6.91 -24.07
CA LEU A 362 -0.98 5.61 -23.74
C LEU A 362 -1.88 5.05 -24.84
N LYS A 363 -2.44 5.92 -25.69
CA LYS A 363 -3.33 5.52 -26.81
C LYS A 363 -2.62 4.91 -28.01
N LEU A 364 -1.30 5.01 -28.11
CA LEU A 364 -0.50 4.47 -29.22
C LEU A 364 -0.69 2.96 -29.49
N GLY A 365 -1.48 2.25 -28.66
CA GLY A 365 -1.79 0.81 -28.78
C GLY A 365 -3.23 0.44 -29.15
N GLY A 366 -4.14 1.34 -29.54
CA GLY A 366 -5.50 0.96 -29.96
C GLY A 366 -6.62 1.92 -29.52
N ARG A 367 -7.85 1.60 -29.88
CA ARG A 367 -9.12 2.37 -29.85
C ARG A 367 -9.20 3.55 -28.88
N GLU A 368 -9.66 4.69 -29.37
CA GLU A 368 -9.97 5.92 -28.63
C GLU A 368 -11.02 5.67 -27.51
N LYS A 369 -10.54 5.39 -26.31
CA LYS A 369 -11.41 5.24 -25.14
C LYS A 369 -11.56 6.58 -24.46
N LEU A 370 -12.77 6.91 -24.03
CA LEU A 370 -13.05 8.14 -23.27
C LEU A 370 -12.34 8.10 -21.93
N SER A 371 -11.46 9.05 -21.69
CA SER A 371 -10.69 9.20 -20.45
C SER A 371 -11.34 10.20 -19.51
N ASP A 372 -11.26 9.95 -18.19
CA ASP A 372 -11.73 10.88 -17.18
C ASP A 372 -10.53 11.50 -16.45
N ILE A 373 -10.42 12.83 -16.51
CA ILE A 373 -9.40 13.61 -15.77
C ILE A 373 -10.11 14.25 -14.57
N ILE A 374 -9.68 13.92 -13.37
CA ILE A 374 -10.19 14.49 -12.13
C ILE A 374 -9.13 15.45 -11.59
N LEU A 375 -9.43 16.74 -11.60
CA LEU A 375 -8.60 17.79 -11.05
C LEU A 375 -9.07 18.15 -9.65
N ILE A 376 -8.20 18.03 -8.65
CA ILE A 376 -8.47 18.40 -7.25
C ILE A 376 -7.54 19.54 -6.87
N THR A 377 -8.11 20.73 -6.63
CA THR A 377 -7.37 21.96 -6.33
C THR A 377 -8.19 22.90 -5.42
N ASP A 378 -7.53 23.79 -4.72
CA ASP A 378 -8.16 24.94 -4.05
C ASP A 378 -7.73 26.27 -4.68
N GLY A 379 -6.90 26.21 -5.73
CA GLY A 379 -6.28 27.36 -6.38
C GLY A 379 -7.16 28.04 -7.41
N GLU A 380 -7.08 29.36 -7.42
CA GLU A 380 -7.61 30.19 -8.49
C GLU A 380 -6.50 30.42 -9.52
N ASP A 381 -6.68 29.89 -10.74
CA ASP A 381 -5.80 30.15 -11.87
C ASP A 381 -6.59 30.76 -13.00
N ARG A 382 -5.99 31.69 -13.75
CA ARG A 382 -6.59 32.29 -14.94
C ARG A 382 -6.37 31.37 -16.12
N LEU A 383 -7.41 30.64 -16.45
CA LEU A 383 -7.40 29.66 -17.52
C LEU A 383 -8.03 30.25 -18.81
N SER A 384 -7.55 29.77 -19.96
CA SER A 384 -8.25 29.98 -21.23
C SER A 384 -9.16 28.78 -21.51
N PRO A 385 -10.51 28.93 -21.35
CA PRO A 385 -11.45 27.83 -21.52
C PRO A 385 -11.36 27.17 -22.90
N GLU A 386 -11.15 27.96 -23.94
CA GLU A 386 -11.08 27.49 -25.34
C GLU A 386 -9.84 26.61 -25.60
N VAL A 387 -8.71 26.96 -24.99
CA VAL A 387 -7.47 26.17 -25.10
C VAL A 387 -7.65 24.82 -24.42
N LEU A 388 -8.17 24.82 -23.18
CA LEU A 388 -8.43 23.59 -22.43
C LEU A 388 -9.45 22.68 -23.15
N GLN A 389 -10.55 23.25 -23.69
CA GLN A 389 -11.53 22.46 -24.43
C GLN A 389 -10.92 21.80 -25.68
N ARG A 390 -10.06 22.51 -26.41
CA ARG A 390 -9.34 21.93 -27.57
C ARG A 390 -8.42 20.77 -27.15
N MET A 391 -7.65 20.96 -26.07
CA MET A 391 -6.78 19.91 -25.52
C MET A 391 -7.58 18.67 -25.09
N LEU A 392 -8.66 18.85 -24.35
CA LEU A 392 -9.52 17.74 -23.89
C LEU A 392 -10.16 16.99 -25.07
N LYS A 393 -10.63 17.70 -26.09
CA LYS A 393 -11.18 17.09 -27.30
C LYS A 393 -10.12 16.27 -28.04
N SER A 394 -8.90 16.78 -28.20
CA SER A 394 -7.80 16.05 -28.86
C SER A 394 -7.43 14.74 -28.16
N ALA A 395 -7.61 14.68 -26.86
CA ALA A 395 -7.35 13.49 -26.06
C ALA A 395 -8.61 12.63 -25.83
N ASN A 396 -9.78 12.95 -26.40
CA ASN A 396 -11.05 12.32 -26.06
C ASN A 396 -11.19 12.15 -24.54
N ALA A 397 -11.02 13.24 -23.79
CA ALA A 397 -11.02 13.25 -22.34
C ALA A 397 -12.08 14.20 -21.79
N ARG A 398 -12.66 13.84 -20.64
CA ARG A 398 -13.56 14.70 -19.85
C ARG A 398 -12.82 15.21 -18.63
N LEU A 399 -12.96 16.51 -18.36
CA LEU A 399 -12.43 17.12 -17.14
C LEU A 399 -13.53 17.19 -16.09
N HIS A 400 -13.23 16.68 -14.89
CA HIS A 400 -14.04 16.82 -13.70
C HIS A 400 -13.24 17.67 -12.72
N ALA A 401 -13.78 18.82 -12.32
CA ALA A 401 -13.11 19.71 -11.38
C ALA A 401 -13.71 19.59 -9.98
N VAL A 402 -12.84 19.42 -9.01
CA VAL A 402 -13.14 19.38 -7.58
C VAL A 402 -12.43 20.55 -6.91
N MET A 403 -13.20 21.58 -6.55
CA MET A 403 -12.68 22.77 -5.89
C MET A 403 -12.79 22.62 -4.37
N ILE A 404 -11.68 22.69 -3.66
CA ILE A 404 -11.64 22.61 -2.21
C ILE A 404 -11.70 24.01 -1.62
N GLN A 405 -12.84 24.34 -0.98
CA GLN A 405 -13.06 25.62 -0.28
C GLN A 405 -12.76 26.86 -1.15
N GLY A 406 -12.90 26.74 -2.47
CA GLY A 406 -12.68 27.77 -3.46
C GLY A 406 -13.74 27.76 -4.54
N HIS A 407 -13.62 28.67 -5.49
CA HIS A 407 -14.45 28.75 -6.71
C HIS A 407 -13.61 29.23 -7.87
N ASN A 408 -13.77 28.58 -9.03
CA ASN A 408 -13.10 29.01 -10.26
C ASN A 408 -14.10 28.94 -11.43
N ALA A 409 -14.56 30.11 -11.86
CA ALA A 409 -15.56 30.24 -12.91
C ALA A 409 -15.09 29.67 -14.27
N PHE A 410 -13.79 29.79 -14.58
CA PHE A 410 -13.22 29.26 -15.81
C PHE A 410 -13.23 27.74 -15.82
N LEU A 411 -12.86 27.09 -14.70
CA LEU A 411 -12.95 25.64 -14.53
C LEU A 411 -14.39 25.16 -14.60
N GLN A 412 -15.33 25.87 -13.99
CA GLN A 412 -16.76 25.54 -14.05
C GLN A 412 -17.29 25.51 -15.49
N GLN A 413 -16.84 26.43 -16.34
CA GLN A 413 -17.24 26.50 -17.75
C GLN A 413 -16.69 25.34 -18.60
N VAL A 414 -15.49 24.83 -18.28
CA VAL A 414 -14.80 23.80 -19.07
C VAL A 414 -15.10 22.39 -18.58
N SER A 415 -15.43 22.25 -17.31
CA SER A 415 -15.59 20.95 -16.68
C SER A 415 -16.87 20.25 -17.09
N TYR A 416 -16.80 18.95 -17.35
CA TYR A 416 -17.97 18.10 -17.54
C TYR A 416 -18.81 18.00 -16.25
N ARG A 417 -18.14 17.92 -15.09
CA ARG A 417 -18.72 18.02 -13.76
C ARG A 417 -17.85 18.94 -12.90
N TYR A 418 -18.49 19.76 -12.08
CA TYR A 418 -17.84 20.69 -11.18
C TYR A 418 -18.42 20.53 -9.78
N LEU A 419 -17.58 20.29 -8.79
CA LEU A 419 -17.98 20.14 -7.39
C LEU A 419 -17.18 21.10 -6.51
N THR A 420 -17.86 21.81 -5.63
CA THR A 420 -17.23 22.59 -4.57
C THR A 420 -17.32 21.84 -3.25
N VAL A 421 -16.18 21.41 -2.73
CA VAL A 421 -16.04 20.73 -1.45
C VAL A 421 -15.83 21.78 -0.36
N ARG A 422 -16.65 21.76 0.67
CA ARG A 422 -16.62 22.79 1.74
C ARG A 422 -16.13 22.25 3.07
N LYS A 423 -16.52 21.04 3.44
CA LYS A 423 -16.30 20.47 4.78
C LYS A 423 -15.25 19.37 4.84
N LEU A 424 -14.78 18.89 3.70
CA LEU A 424 -13.84 17.76 3.57
C LEU A 424 -14.40 16.48 4.22
N GLU A 425 -15.72 16.31 4.12
CA GLU A 425 -16.43 15.16 4.66
C GLU A 425 -16.37 13.95 3.72
N ARG A 426 -16.70 12.79 4.29
CA ARG A 426 -16.76 11.51 3.56
C ARG A 426 -17.79 11.52 2.44
N LYS A 427 -18.93 12.20 2.66
CA LYS A 427 -19.99 12.30 1.67
C LYS A 427 -19.53 13.00 0.40
N GLU A 428 -18.81 14.12 0.55
CA GLU A 428 -18.22 14.86 -0.56
C GLU A 428 -17.17 14.01 -1.31
N ALA A 429 -16.38 13.19 -0.59
CA ALA A 429 -15.43 12.28 -1.22
C ALA A 429 -16.11 11.19 -2.08
N LEU A 430 -17.25 10.66 -1.62
CA LEU A 430 -18.05 9.68 -2.39
C LEU A 430 -18.67 10.32 -3.64
N GLU A 431 -19.14 11.57 -3.56
CA GLU A 431 -19.65 12.32 -4.72
C GLU A 431 -18.57 12.46 -5.82
N VAL A 432 -17.31 12.69 -5.42
CA VAL A 432 -16.18 12.73 -6.40
C VAL A 432 -15.95 11.36 -7.04
N VAL A 433 -16.03 10.29 -6.26
CA VAL A 433 -15.88 8.93 -6.80
C VAL A 433 -16.98 8.60 -7.81
N ASP A 434 -18.18 9.14 -7.65
CA ASP A 434 -19.31 8.93 -8.56
C ASP A 434 -19.21 9.76 -9.87
N PHE A 435 -18.19 10.60 -10.02
CA PHE A 435 -17.96 11.37 -11.25
C PHE A 435 -17.57 10.52 -12.45
N THR A 436 -16.89 9.42 -12.23
CA THR A 436 -16.31 8.54 -13.26
C THR A 436 -17.11 7.20 -13.46
#